data_5d4e70d9ad9fe10e218fe72ffb664796
#
_entry.id   5d4e70d9ad9fe10e218fe72ffb664796
#
_cell.length_a   1.000
_cell.length_b   1.000
_cell.length_c   1.000
_cell.angle_alpha   90.00
_cell.angle_beta   90.00
_cell.angle_gamma   90.00
#
_symmetry.space_group_name_H-M   'P 1'
#
loop_
_entity.id
_entity.type
_entity.pdbx_description
1 polymer ?
#
loop_
_entity_poly.entity_id
_entity_poly.type
_entity_poly.pdbx_seq_one_letter_code
_entity_poly.pdbx_strand_id
1 'polypeptide(L)'
;MLYGLYAQQRSFSTGTKLEATGLPEGGELAFLESLGDVVPEAIFTNEPWTPHESNAERLTNRKNKRKALRLLSEAGFEVGDDGVMRDGEGAEFRIDFLLNASGSPTDKAVAESFIANLKDLGIDARLEAVDASQFTKRERDRDYDLIFDSYPALLGTGTGLAQRLGSEAAAYSLFNPAGLASPLIDEIIEQSLLTNSQEEEDNSVRALDRALRYEFFVIPDGYAPNHWAAYWDMFGHPETIPPFSLGTLDFWWFDQEKADKLKAAGAL
;
A
#
# COMPACT_ATOMS: atom_id res chain seq x y z
N MET A 1 9.19 -11.19 -12.66
CA MET A 1 7.93 -11.67 -12.11
C MET A 1 6.74 -10.88 -12.66
N LEU A 2 6.67 -9.57 -12.46
CA LEU A 2 5.56 -8.73 -12.94
C LEU A 2 5.78 -8.15 -14.35
N TYR A 3 6.77 -8.61 -15.07
CA TYR A 3 7.06 -8.30 -16.49
C TYR A 3 7.12 -6.81 -16.84
N GLY A 4 7.39 -5.93 -15.85
CA GLY A 4 7.38 -4.48 -16.04
C GLY A 4 5.98 -3.86 -16.20
N LEU A 5 4.92 -4.60 -15.93
CA LEU A 5 3.52 -4.14 -16.06
C LEU A 5 3.04 -3.36 -14.83
N TYR A 6 3.78 -3.43 -13.73
CA TYR A 6 3.44 -2.77 -12.47
C TYR A 6 4.48 -1.71 -12.14
N ALA A 7 4.01 -0.61 -11.58
CA ALA A 7 4.83 0.43 -10.98
C ALA A 7 4.97 0.19 -9.46
N GLN A 8 6.06 0.66 -8.88
CA GLN A 8 6.28 0.58 -7.44
C GLN A 8 5.40 1.61 -6.72
N GLN A 9 4.65 1.16 -5.73
CA GLN A 9 3.91 2.05 -4.83
C GLN A 9 4.89 2.80 -3.93
N ARG A 10 4.82 4.14 -3.89
CA ARG A 10 5.74 4.97 -3.10
C ARG A 10 5.07 5.68 -1.93
N SER A 11 3.78 5.91 -2.03
CA SER A 11 2.96 6.55 -1.00
C SER A 11 1.52 6.05 -1.08
N PHE A 12 0.69 6.37 -0.12
CA PHE A 12 -0.75 6.07 -0.16
C PHE A 12 -1.49 6.90 -1.21
N SER A 13 -0.87 8.01 -1.66
CA SER A 13 -1.40 8.93 -2.68
C SER A 13 -0.51 9.04 -3.91
N THR A 14 0.27 7.99 -4.24
CA THR A 14 1.23 7.98 -5.35
C THR A 14 0.65 8.53 -6.64
N GLY A 15 1.37 9.49 -7.25
CA GLY A 15 1.03 10.06 -8.55
C GLY A 15 -0.12 11.07 -8.51
N THR A 16 -0.58 11.48 -7.35
CA THR A 16 -1.59 12.53 -7.18
C THR A 16 -0.98 13.80 -6.57
N LYS A 17 -1.73 14.90 -6.61
CA LYS A 17 -1.36 16.15 -5.90
C LYS A 17 -1.35 16.02 -4.37
N LEU A 18 -1.85 14.91 -3.85
CA LEU A 18 -1.98 14.61 -2.43
C LEU A 18 -0.78 13.79 -1.90
N GLU A 19 0.13 13.39 -2.77
CA GLU A 19 1.38 12.72 -2.37
C GLU A 19 2.27 13.70 -1.61
N ALA A 20 2.62 13.41 -0.36
CA ALA A 20 3.57 14.20 0.41
C ALA A 20 5.00 14.03 -0.13
N THR A 21 5.68 15.12 -0.42
CA THR A 21 7.05 15.14 -0.96
C THR A 21 7.89 16.21 -0.25
N GLY A 22 9.22 16.03 -0.20
CA GLY A 22 10.11 16.97 0.47
C GLY A 22 9.77 17.17 1.95
N LEU A 23 10.20 18.26 2.53
CA LEU A 23 9.76 18.68 3.87
C LEU A 23 8.35 19.29 3.81
N PRO A 24 7.56 19.23 4.90
CA PRO A 24 6.24 19.86 4.91
C PRO A 24 6.38 21.39 4.75
N GLU A 25 5.53 21.97 3.92
CA GLU A 25 5.53 23.41 3.67
C GLU A 25 4.11 23.98 3.50
N GLY A 26 3.97 25.30 3.58
CA GLY A 26 2.69 25.98 3.35
C GLY A 26 1.56 25.48 4.25
N GLY A 27 0.43 25.14 3.63
CA GLY A 27 -0.75 24.68 4.37
C GLY A 27 -0.59 23.31 5.02
N GLU A 28 0.20 22.40 4.44
CA GLU A 28 0.53 21.10 5.06
C GLU A 28 1.31 21.32 6.37
N LEU A 29 2.33 22.19 6.36
CA LEU A 29 3.10 22.54 7.55
C LEU A 29 2.20 23.16 8.62
N ALA A 30 1.40 24.16 8.24
CA ALA A 30 0.49 24.81 9.18
C ALA A 30 -0.52 23.84 9.81
N PHE A 31 -1.03 22.90 9.03
CA PHE A 31 -1.91 21.82 9.54
C PHE A 31 -1.18 20.95 10.55
N LEU A 32 0.02 20.45 10.23
CA LEU A 32 0.81 19.62 11.15
C LEU A 32 1.18 20.37 12.43
N GLU A 33 1.58 21.65 12.35
CA GLU A 33 1.87 22.48 13.53
C GLU A 33 0.63 22.67 14.42
N SER A 34 -0.56 22.75 13.84
CA SER A 34 -1.81 22.90 14.59
C SER A 34 -2.16 21.68 15.45
N LEU A 35 -1.62 20.51 15.13
CA LEU A 35 -1.83 19.26 15.89
C LEU A 35 -0.97 19.22 17.18
N GLY A 36 0.03 20.10 17.32
CA GLY A 36 0.84 20.23 18.53
C GLY A 36 1.77 19.04 18.80
N ASP A 37 1.91 18.68 20.07
CA ASP A 37 2.92 17.74 20.57
C ASP A 37 2.72 16.27 20.10
N VAL A 38 1.59 15.97 19.49
CA VAL A 38 1.32 14.61 18.94
C VAL A 38 2.15 14.31 17.70
N VAL A 39 2.65 15.36 17.01
CA VAL A 39 3.46 15.23 15.80
C VAL A 39 4.93 15.05 16.14
N PRO A 40 5.56 13.91 15.81
CA PRO A 40 6.98 13.71 16.02
C PRO A 40 7.85 14.72 15.26
N GLU A 41 8.94 15.21 15.86
CA GLU A 41 9.88 16.14 15.22
C GLU A 41 10.42 15.63 13.89
N ALA A 42 10.58 14.32 13.77
CA ALA A 42 11.05 13.67 12.55
C ALA A 42 10.15 13.94 11.33
N ILE A 43 8.87 14.20 11.53
CA ILE A 43 7.91 14.52 10.45
C ILE A 43 8.21 15.90 9.85
N PHE A 44 8.71 16.83 10.66
CA PHE A 44 9.07 18.19 10.20
C PHE A 44 10.48 18.27 9.60
N THR A 45 11.36 17.35 10.00
CA THR A 45 12.81 17.44 9.67
C THR A 45 13.27 16.44 8.63
N ASN A 46 12.47 15.42 8.31
CA ASN A 46 12.81 14.40 7.34
C ASN A 46 11.80 14.37 6.18
N GLU A 47 12.30 14.06 4.99
CA GLU A 47 11.43 13.70 3.87
C GLU A 47 10.65 12.41 4.19
N PRO A 48 9.41 12.27 3.67
CA PRO A 48 8.62 11.06 3.89
C PRO A 48 9.36 9.84 3.34
N TRP A 49 9.36 8.74 4.10
CA TRP A 49 9.99 7.52 3.66
C TRP A 49 9.42 7.04 2.32
N THR A 50 10.31 6.57 1.46
CA THR A 50 9.95 5.91 0.20
C THR A 50 10.64 4.55 0.11
N PRO A 51 9.98 3.54 -0.52
CA PRO A 51 10.58 2.22 -0.68
C PRO A 51 11.84 2.30 -1.56
N HIS A 52 12.77 1.39 -1.29
CA HIS A 52 13.99 1.30 -2.10
C HIS A 52 13.69 0.81 -3.50
N GLU A 53 14.35 1.43 -4.48
CA GLU A 53 14.22 1.01 -5.87
C GLU A 53 14.58 -0.46 -6.05
N SER A 54 13.72 -1.17 -6.76
CA SER A 54 13.99 -2.50 -7.27
C SER A 54 14.38 -2.42 -8.75
N ASN A 55 15.09 -3.43 -9.24
CA ASN A 55 15.47 -3.52 -10.65
C ASN A 55 14.77 -4.72 -11.28
N ALA A 56 13.91 -4.46 -12.27
CA ALA A 56 13.15 -5.50 -12.98
C ALA A 56 14.05 -6.51 -13.74
N GLU A 57 15.27 -6.12 -14.08
CA GLU A 57 16.23 -6.96 -14.79
C GLU A 57 17.04 -7.89 -13.86
N ARG A 58 16.97 -7.68 -12.54
CA ARG A 58 17.76 -8.42 -11.56
C ARG A 58 16.85 -9.01 -10.49
N LEU A 59 16.84 -10.33 -10.40
CA LEU A 59 16.07 -11.06 -9.38
C LEU A 59 16.55 -10.79 -7.94
N THR A 60 17.82 -10.37 -7.77
CA THR A 60 18.39 -10.06 -6.46
C THR A 60 19.08 -8.71 -6.47
N ASN A 61 18.72 -7.86 -5.51
CA ASN A 61 19.37 -6.57 -5.27
C ASN A 61 20.35 -6.68 -4.10
N ARG A 62 21.63 -6.97 -4.40
CA ARG A 62 22.69 -7.12 -3.38
C ARG A 62 22.89 -5.85 -2.53
N LYS A 63 22.62 -4.66 -3.07
CA LYS A 63 22.73 -3.40 -2.32
C LYS A 63 21.64 -3.32 -1.25
N ASN A 64 20.40 -3.62 -1.64
CA ASN A 64 19.26 -3.61 -0.70
C ASN A 64 19.40 -4.70 0.35
N LYS A 65 19.87 -5.90 -0.05
CA LYS A 65 20.13 -7.00 0.89
C LYS A 65 21.16 -6.60 1.97
N ARG A 66 22.28 -5.99 1.57
CA ARG A 66 23.29 -5.50 2.54
C ARG A 66 22.74 -4.40 3.45
N LYS A 67 21.87 -3.52 2.91
CA LYS A 67 21.21 -2.50 3.73
C LYS A 67 20.24 -3.12 4.73
N ALA A 68 19.46 -4.12 4.32
CA ALA A 68 18.56 -4.85 5.20
C ALA A 68 19.31 -5.53 6.36
N LEU A 69 20.39 -6.27 6.05
CA LEU A 69 21.23 -6.89 7.08
C LEU A 69 21.79 -5.87 8.08
N ARG A 70 22.24 -4.71 7.60
CA ARG A 70 22.72 -3.65 8.49
C ARG A 70 21.61 -3.11 9.40
N LEU A 71 20.43 -2.83 8.86
CA LEU A 71 19.29 -2.34 9.65
C LEU A 71 18.82 -3.38 10.68
N LEU A 72 18.85 -4.66 10.32
CA LEU A 72 18.54 -5.74 11.25
C LEU A 72 19.58 -5.84 12.38
N SER A 73 20.87 -5.72 12.04
CA SER A 73 21.94 -5.69 13.07
C SER A 73 21.82 -4.45 13.98
N GLU A 74 21.52 -3.27 13.42
CA GLU A 74 21.24 -2.05 14.20
C GLU A 74 20.02 -2.21 15.13
N ALA A 75 19.04 -3.06 14.74
CA ALA A 75 17.88 -3.42 15.55
C ALA A 75 18.15 -4.58 16.55
N GLY A 76 19.38 -5.09 16.61
CA GLY A 76 19.78 -6.14 17.56
C GLY A 76 19.62 -7.56 17.07
N PHE A 77 19.38 -7.77 15.74
CA PHE A 77 19.31 -9.10 15.15
C PHE A 77 20.63 -9.47 14.47
N GLU A 78 21.11 -10.68 14.71
CA GLU A 78 22.36 -11.19 14.13
C GLU A 78 22.16 -12.57 13.51
N VAL A 79 22.90 -12.84 12.43
CA VAL A 79 22.90 -14.16 11.78
C VAL A 79 23.94 -15.04 12.46
N GLY A 80 23.51 -16.16 13.02
CA GLY A 80 24.41 -17.13 13.64
C GLY A 80 25.25 -17.92 12.62
N ASP A 81 26.19 -18.73 13.12
CA ASP A 81 27.06 -19.59 12.30
C ASP A 81 26.26 -20.64 11.49
N ASP A 82 25.05 -20.96 11.95
CA ASP A 82 24.11 -21.87 11.28
C ASP A 82 23.28 -21.15 10.19
N GLY A 83 23.50 -19.84 9.98
CA GLY A 83 22.79 -19.03 9.00
C GLY A 83 21.40 -18.56 9.44
N VAL A 84 21.01 -18.79 10.70
CA VAL A 84 19.70 -18.38 11.24
C VAL A 84 19.82 -17.05 11.96
N MET A 85 18.89 -16.14 11.67
CA MET A 85 18.81 -14.84 12.32
C MET A 85 18.14 -14.95 13.68
N ARG A 86 18.75 -14.31 14.69
CA ARG A 86 18.26 -14.29 16.08
C ARG A 86 18.36 -12.91 16.68
N ASP A 87 17.54 -12.65 17.67
CA ASP A 87 17.63 -11.48 18.51
C ASP A 87 18.74 -11.58 19.57
N GLY A 88 18.91 -10.55 20.39
CA GLY A 88 19.91 -10.50 21.46
C GLY A 88 19.69 -11.53 22.60
N GLU A 89 18.50 -12.14 22.67
CA GLU A 89 18.15 -13.19 23.63
C GLU A 89 18.34 -14.60 23.04
N GLY A 90 18.66 -14.69 21.76
CA GLY A 90 18.87 -15.94 21.03
C GLY A 90 17.61 -16.55 20.42
N ALA A 91 16.47 -15.84 20.46
CA ALA A 91 15.25 -16.29 19.81
C ALA A 91 15.33 -16.11 18.29
N GLU A 92 14.87 -17.13 17.55
CA GLU A 92 14.86 -17.09 16.09
C GLU A 92 13.87 -16.04 15.56
N PHE A 93 14.32 -15.23 14.59
CA PHE A 93 13.44 -14.29 13.94
C PHE A 93 12.55 -15.03 12.94
N ARG A 94 11.30 -15.23 13.29
CA ARG A 94 10.30 -15.91 12.50
C ARG A 94 9.26 -14.94 11.97
N ILE A 95 8.79 -15.18 10.74
CA ILE A 95 7.70 -14.44 10.09
C ILE A 95 6.74 -15.44 9.44
N ASP A 96 5.48 -15.39 9.83
CA ASP A 96 4.40 -16.18 9.22
C ASP A 96 3.58 -15.28 8.27
N PHE A 97 3.67 -15.57 6.96
CA PHE A 97 2.93 -14.86 5.92
C PHE A 97 1.64 -15.63 5.58
N LEU A 98 0.52 -15.10 5.99
CA LEU A 98 -0.80 -15.68 5.74
C LEU A 98 -1.27 -15.34 4.32
N LEU A 99 -1.72 -16.36 3.57
CA LEU A 99 -2.24 -16.21 2.21
C LEU A 99 -3.56 -16.95 2.04
N ASN A 100 -4.52 -16.33 1.35
CA ASN A 100 -5.71 -17.03 0.91
C ASN A 100 -5.38 -17.94 -0.28
N ALA A 101 -5.51 -19.25 -0.12
CA ALA A 101 -5.20 -20.23 -1.17
C ALA A 101 -6.07 -20.09 -2.43
N SER A 102 -7.25 -19.47 -2.31
CA SER A 102 -8.16 -19.17 -3.42
C SER A 102 -7.91 -17.79 -4.04
N GLY A 103 -6.90 -17.07 -3.59
CA GLY A 103 -6.53 -15.73 -4.07
C GLY A 103 -5.83 -15.75 -5.44
N SER A 104 -5.27 -14.61 -5.80
CA SER A 104 -4.57 -14.42 -7.07
C SER A 104 -3.29 -15.28 -7.15
N PRO A 105 -3.05 -16.00 -8.28
CA PRO A 105 -1.77 -16.67 -8.53
C PRO A 105 -0.57 -15.69 -8.53
N THR A 106 -0.82 -14.42 -8.87
CA THR A 106 0.20 -13.37 -8.84
C THR A 106 0.62 -13.08 -7.40
N ASP A 107 -0.34 -12.93 -6.48
CA ASP A 107 -0.07 -12.67 -5.07
C ASP A 107 0.74 -13.81 -4.45
N LYS A 108 0.37 -15.07 -4.78
CA LYS A 108 1.14 -16.23 -4.36
C LYS A 108 2.59 -16.17 -4.86
N ALA A 109 2.81 -15.86 -6.13
CA ALA A 109 4.16 -15.78 -6.71
C ALA A 109 4.97 -14.64 -6.09
N VAL A 110 4.35 -13.51 -5.77
CA VAL A 110 4.99 -12.38 -5.06
C VAL A 110 5.37 -12.81 -3.64
N ALA A 111 4.43 -13.42 -2.89
CA ALA A 111 4.69 -13.92 -1.54
C ALA A 111 5.84 -14.95 -1.50
N GLU A 112 5.84 -15.94 -2.40
CA GLU A 112 6.91 -16.94 -2.49
C GLU A 112 8.28 -16.30 -2.76
N SER A 113 8.32 -15.28 -3.62
CA SER A 113 9.55 -14.54 -3.91
C SER A 113 10.02 -13.71 -2.71
N PHE A 114 9.08 -13.07 -2.01
CA PHE A 114 9.38 -12.29 -0.81
C PHE A 114 9.93 -13.19 0.31
N ILE A 115 9.27 -14.32 0.58
CA ILE A 115 9.71 -15.34 1.52
C ILE A 115 11.13 -15.84 1.18
N ALA A 116 11.41 -16.10 -0.08
CA ALA A 116 12.75 -16.52 -0.51
C ALA A 116 13.82 -15.45 -0.19
N ASN A 117 13.49 -14.17 -0.38
CA ASN A 117 14.39 -13.08 -0.04
C ASN A 117 14.59 -12.92 1.48
N LEU A 118 13.57 -13.15 2.30
CA LEU A 118 13.68 -13.13 3.76
C LEU A 118 14.56 -14.29 4.26
N LYS A 119 14.37 -15.50 3.74
CA LYS A 119 15.22 -16.68 4.04
C LYS A 119 16.68 -16.43 3.68
N ASP A 120 16.93 -15.74 2.59
CA ASP A 120 18.27 -15.32 2.17
C ASP A 120 18.95 -14.35 3.17
N LEU A 121 18.18 -13.70 4.05
CA LEU A 121 18.67 -12.89 5.16
C LEU A 121 18.84 -13.69 6.47
N GLY A 122 18.49 -14.97 6.47
CA GLY A 122 18.52 -15.84 7.66
C GLY A 122 17.21 -15.84 8.46
N ILE A 123 16.16 -15.16 7.99
CA ILE A 123 14.85 -15.11 8.67
C ILE A 123 14.07 -16.39 8.40
N ASP A 124 13.50 -17.03 9.43
CA ASP A 124 12.59 -18.18 9.29
C ASP A 124 11.22 -17.71 8.79
N ALA A 125 11.15 -17.38 7.50
CA ALA A 125 9.92 -16.91 6.88
C ALA A 125 9.12 -18.07 6.29
N ARG A 126 7.82 -18.13 6.57
CA ARG A 126 6.91 -19.20 6.16
C ARG A 126 5.70 -18.64 5.45
N LEU A 127 5.28 -19.33 4.37
CA LEU A 127 4.03 -19.03 3.66
C LEU A 127 2.96 -20.01 4.12
N GLU A 128 1.92 -19.51 4.76
CA GLU A 128 0.78 -20.28 5.20
C GLU A 128 -0.43 -20.00 4.31
N ALA A 129 -0.65 -20.86 3.32
CA ALA A 129 -1.80 -20.77 2.44
C ALA A 129 -2.98 -21.58 3.03
N VAL A 130 -4.05 -20.90 3.38
CA VAL A 130 -5.25 -21.48 3.99
C VAL A 130 -6.49 -21.22 3.14
N ASP A 131 -7.56 -21.97 3.37
CA ASP A 131 -8.84 -21.72 2.72
C ASP A 131 -9.46 -20.36 3.14
N ALA A 132 -10.44 -19.86 2.37
CA ALA A 132 -11.03 -18.55 2.58
C ALA A 132 -11.67 -18.39 3.98
N SER A 133 -12.23 -19.46 4.56
CA SER A 133 -12.89 -19.40 5.87
C SER A 133 -11.85 -19.25 6.98
N GLN A 134 -10.77 -20.03 6.91
CA GLN A 134 -9.65 -19.95 7.84
C GLN A 134 -8.92 -18.61 7.67
N PHE A 135 -8.73 -18.15 6.42
CA PHE A 135 -8.13 -16.86 6.15
C PHE A 135 -8.89 -15.74 6.86
N THR A 136 -10.22 -15.63 6.63
CA THR A 136 -11.05 -14.60 7.26
C THR A 136 -11.06 -14.70 8.79
N LYS A 137 -11.02 -15.93 9.33
CA LYS A 137 -10.94 -16.11 10.79
C LYS A 137 -9.62 -15.59 11.34
N ARG A 138 -8.50 -16.01 10.76
CA ARG A 138 -7.16 -15.57 11.20
C ARG A 138 -6.95 -14.07 11.01
N GLU A 139 -7.49 -13.50 9.92
CA GLU A 139 -7.49 -12.06 9.68
C GLU A 139 -8.22 -11.30 10.81
N ARG A 140 -9.39 -11.77 11.25
CA ARG A 140 -10.10 -11.20 12.40
C ARG A 140 -9.34 -11.33 13.71
N ASP A 141 -8.73 -12.49 13.93
CA ASP A 141 -7.96 -12.80 15.13
C ASP A 141 -6.57 -12.17 15.10
N ARG A 142 -6.15 -11.58 13.97
CA ARG A 142 -4.78 -11.08 13.68
C ARG A 142 -3.69 -12.11 13.94
N ASP A 143 -3.98 -13.36 13.58
CA ASP A 143 -3.08 -14.50 13.73
C ASP A 143 -2.17 -14.62 12.48
N TYR A 144 -1.29 -13.66 12.30
CA TYR A 144 -0.27 -13.58 11.25
C TYR A 144 0.73 -12.44 11.55
N ASP A 145 1.90 -12.51 10.92
CA ASP A 145 2.86 -11.41 10.93
C ASP A 145 2.73 -10.56 9.65
N LEU A 146 2.44 -11.20 8.52
CA LEU A 146 2.23 -10.55 7.23
C LEU A 146 0.98 -11.08 6.53
N ILE A 147 0.32 -10.19 5.81
CA ILE A 147 -0.86 -10.45 4.97
C ILE A 147 -0.81 -9.54 3.74
N PHE A 148 -1.36 -9.98 2.60
CA PHE A 148 -1.66 -9.07 1.51
C PHE A 148 -2.94 -8.31 1.78
N ASP A 149 -2.88 -7.01 1.62
CA ASP A 149 -4.06 -6.15 1.59
C ASP A 149 -3.89 -5.00 0.60
N SER A 150 -4.98 -4.31 0.29
CA SER A 150 -4.98 -3.14 -0.57
C SER A 150 -5.60 -1.95 0.15
N TYR A 151 -4.85 -0.87 0.21
CA TYR A 151 -5.37 0.42 0.64
C TYR A 151 -5.74 1.21 -0.62
N PRO A 152 -7.04 1.47 -0.86
CA PRO A 152 -7.45 2.33 -1.98
C PRO A 152 -6.85 3.72 -1.80
N ALA A 153 -6.55 4.39 -2.91
CA ALA A 153 -6.02 5.75 -2.87
C ALA A 153 -6.92 6.66 -2.03
N LEU A 154 -6.30 7.38 -1.10
CA LEU A 154 -6.98 8.38 -0.27
C LEU A 154 -7.01 9.68 -1.07
N LEU A 155 -8.11 9.94 -1.79
CA LEU A 155 -8.30 11.16 -2.58
C LEU A 155 -9.07 12.24 -1.83
N GLY A 156 -9.40 12.00 -0.57
CA GLY A 156 -10.13 12.92 0.29
C GLY A 156 -10.30 12.37 1.69
N THR A 157 -10.96 13.12 2.52
CA THR A 157 -11.28 12.77 3.91
C THR A 157 -12.70 12.23 4.03
N GLY A 158 -12.96 11.51 5.11
CA GLY A 158 -14.31 11.01 5.39
C GLY A 158 -14.32 10.04 6.57
N THR A 159 -15.49 9.71 7.05
CA THR A 159 -15.70 8.82 8.21
C THR A 159 -15.12 7.41 8.01
N GLY A 160 -14.92 6.98 6.77
CA GLY A 160 -14.28 5.71 6.45
C GLY A 160 -12.79 5.64 6.83
N LEU A 161 -12.12 6.78 7.00
CA LEU A 161 -10.71 6.80 7.45
C LEU A 161 -10.55 6.25 8.86
N ALA A 162 -11.42 6.62 9.80
CA ALA A 162 -11.39 6.12 11.17
C ALA A 162 -11.55 4.59 11.23
N GLN A 163 -12.41 4.02 10.36
CA GLN A 163 -12.59 2.57 10.28
C GLN A 163 -11.37 1.82 9.74
N ARG A 164 -10.57 2.48 8.89
CA ARG A 164 -9.39 1.90 8.21
C ARG A 164 -8.09 2.14 8.96
N LEU A 165 -7.96 3.27 9.62
CA LEU A 165 -6.68 3.77 10.13
C LEU A 165 -6.75 4.21 11.60
N GLY A 166 -7.94 4.36 12.17
CA GLY A 166 -8.12 4.83 13.55
C GLY A 166 -7.79 3.76 14.58
N SER A 167 -7.25 4.19 15.72
CA SER A 167 -6.84 3.32 16.83
C SER A 167 -8.00 2.51 17.41
N GLU A 168 -9.20 3.08 17.49
CA GLU A 168 -10.39 2.36 17.97
C GLU A 168 -10.70 1.15 17.08
N ALA A 169 -10.53 1.30 15.75
CA ALA A 169 -10.76 0.24 14.77
C ALA A 169 -9.68 -0.84 14.80
N ALA A 170 -8.51 -0.58 15.37
CA ALA A 170 -7.38 -1.50 15.41
C ALA A 170 -7.73 -2.85 16.07
N ALA A 171 -8.65 -2.87 17.00
CA ALA A 171 -9.02 -4.08 17.75
C ALA A 171 -10.01 -4.99 17.02
N TYR A 172 -10.82 -4.47 16.08
CA TYR A 172 -11.96 -5.24 15.54
C TYR A 172 -12.20 -5.08 14.04
N SER A 173 -11.71 -4.03 13.41
CA SER A 173 -12.01 -3.75 11.99
C SER A 173 -11.18 -4.61 11.05
N LEU A 174 -11.84 -5.29 10.13
CA LEU A 174 -11.17 -5.95 9.00
C LEU A 174 -10.57 -4.96 8.00
N PHE A 175 -11.01 -3.69 8.04
CA PHE A 175 -10.44 -2.63 7.20
C PHE A 175 -9.15 -2.02 7.77
N ASN A 176 -8.77 -2.40 9.00
CA ASN A 176 -7.49 -2.08 9.62
C ASN A 176 -6.73 -3.38 9.94
N PRO A 177 -6.31 -4.15 8.93
CA PRO A 177 -5.69 -5.46 9.13
C PRO A 177 -4.34 -5.36 9.84
N ALA A 178 -3.60 -4.27 9.65
CA ALA A 178 -2.35 -4.04 10.35
C ALA A 178 -2.52 -3.79 11.86
N GLY A 179 -3.75 -3.55 12.34
CA GLY A 179 -3.99 -3.14 13.71
C GLY A 179 -3.34 -1.80 14.03
N LEU A 180 -3.23 -0.91 13.04
CA LEU A 180 -2.64 0.42 13.22
C LEU A 180 -3.37 1.17 14.32
N ALA A 181 -2.62 1.61 15.33
CA ALA A 181 -3.12 2.40 16.45
C ALA A 181 -2.10 3.52 16.75
N SER A 182 -2.36 4.70 16.22
CA SER A 182 -1.46 5.85 16.32
C SER A 182 -2.22 7.10 16.72
N PRO A 183 -1.89 7.73 17.86
CA PRO A 183 -2.49 9.00 18.26
C PRO A 183 -2.30 10.11 17.22
N LEU A 184 -1.20 10.10 16.48
CA LEU A 184 -0.97 11.04 15.39
C LEU A 184 -1.99 10.86 14.27
N ILE A 185 -2.24 9.62 13.85
CA ILE A 185 -3.20 9.32 12.78
C ILE A 185 -4.62 9.66 13.24
N ASP A 186 -4.96 9.34 14.48
CA ASP A 186 -6.28 9.68 15.06
C ASP A 186 -6.52 11.18 15.03
N GLU A 187 -5.56 11.99 15.48
CA GLU A 187 -5.67 13.45 15.48
C GLU A 187 -5.78 14.01 14.06
N ILE A 188 -4.98 13.52 13.10
CA ILE A 188 -5.07 13.92 11.70
C ILE A 188 -6.47 13.63 11.16
N ILE A 189 -7.03 12.44 11.42
CA ILE A 189 -8.37 12.06 10.97
C ILE A 189 -9.41 13.00 11.57
N GLU A 190 -9.37 13.25 12.88
CA GLU A 190 -10.31 14.11 13.57
C GLU A 190 -10.29 15.53 13.01
N GLN A 191 -9.11 16.14 12.89
CA GLN A 191 -8.97 17.50 12.37
C GLN A 191 -9.30 17.60 10.87
N SER A 192 -9.05 16.54 10.09
CA SER A 192 -9.39 16.52 8.67
C SER A 192 -10.90 16.58 8.41
N LEU A 193 -11.72 16.11 9.34
CA LEU A 193 -13.19 16.20 9.25
C LEU A 193 -13.72 17.61 9.52
N LEU A 194 -12.90 18.52 10.05
CA LEU A 194 -13.25 19.90 10.36
C LEU A 194 -12.84 20.89 9.26
N THR A 195 -12.21 20.41 8.19
CA THR A 195 -11.80 21.25 7.05
C THR A 195 -13.01 21.86 6.35
N ASN A 196 -12.86 23.12 5.89
CA ASN A 196 -13.96 23.90 5.30
C ASN A 196 -13.70 24.24 3.83
N SER A 197 -12.58 23.83 3.27
CA SER A 197 -12.21 24.07 1.88
C SER A 197 -11.46 22.88 1.29
N GLN A 198 -11.48 22.76 -0.03
CA GLN A 198 -10.71 21.72 -0.74
C GLN A 198 -9.19 21.85 -0.49
N GLU A 199 -8.69 23.06 -0.31
CA GLU A 199 -7.27 23.30 -0.04
C GLU A 199 -6.89 22.79 1.36
N GLU A 200 -7.71 23.06 2.37
CA GLU A 200 -7.50 22.53 3.72
C GLU A 200 -7.59 21.00 3.73
N GLU A 201 -8.55 20.42 3.02
CA GLU A 201 -8.68 18.98 2.87
C GLU A 201 -7.43 18.39 2.18
N ASP A 202 -6.98 18.95 1.07
CA ASP A 202 -5.78 18.52 0.36
C ASP A 202 -4.53 18.56 1.26
N ASN A 203 -4.42 19.58 2.12
CA ASN A 203 -3.32 19.71 3.08
C ASN A 203 -3.37 18.63 4.16
N SER A 204 -4.55 18.35 4.70
CA SER A 204 -4.74 17.29 5.71
C SER A 204 -4.46 15.90 5.14
N VAL A 205 -4.83 15.62 3.87
CA VAL A 205 -4.53 14.35 3.20
C VAL A 205 -3.02 14.20 2.93
N ARG A 206 -2.30 15.29 2.56
CA ARG A 206 -0.83 15.23 2.46
C ARG A 206 -0.18 14.94 3.80
N ALA A 207 -0.65 15.60 4.87
CA ALA A 207 -0.18 15.32 6.23
C ALA A 207 -0.44 13.84 6.63
N LEU A 208 -1.61 13.30 6.27
CA LEU A 208 -1.95 11.90 6.49
C LEU A 208 -1.01 10.96 5.73
N ASP A 209 -0.75 11.21 4.44
CA ASP A 209 0.16 10.40 3.63
C ASP A 209 1.57 10.36 4.24
N ARG A 210 2.06 11.50 4.73
CA ARG A 210 3.35 11.63 5.42
C ARG A 210 3.38 10.82 6.72
N ALA A 211 2.35 10.97 7.55
CA ALA A 211 2.24 10.28 8.81
C ALA A 211 2.12 8.76 8.65
N LEU A 212 1.30 8.28 7.70
CA LEU A 212 1.17 6.85 7.40
C LEU A 212 2.51 6.22 6.97
N ARG A 213 3.33 6.95 6.22
CA ARG A 213 4.67 6.47 5.85
C ARG A 213 5.67 6.52 7.01
N TYR A 214 5.45 7.38 7.98
CA TYR A 214 6.23 7.43 9.22
C TYR A 214 5.98 6.22 10.12
N GLU A 215 4.76 5.69 10.13
CA GLU A 215 4.37 4.53 10.96
C GLU A 215 4.98 3.18 10.49
N PHE A 216 5.48 3.07 9.28
CA PHE A 216 6.14 1.86 8.73
C PHE A 216 5.33 0.56 8.85
N PHE A 217 4.01 0.61 8.90
CA PHE A 217 3.15 -0.55 9.06
C PHE A 217 2.82 -1.29 7.77
N VAL A 218 3.17 -0.72 6.62
CA VAL A 218 2.95 -1.30 5.29
C VAL A 218 4.28 -1.48 4.57
N ILE A 219 4.47 -2.64 3.94
CA ILE A 219 5.52 -2.88 2.95
C ILE A 219 4.91 -2.63 1.57
N PRO A 220 5.20 -1.49 0.91
CA PRO A 220 4.60 -1.18 -0.38
C PRO A 220 5.04 -2.18 -1.45
N ASP A 221 4.09 -2.79 -2.14
CA ASP A 221 4.33 -3.67 -3.27
C ASP A 221 4.27 -2.87 -4.58
N GLY A 222 3.23 -3.04 -5.36
CA GLY A 222 3.09 -2.40 -6.65
C GLY A 222 1.63 -2.14 -7.02
N TYR A 223 1.44 -1.33 -8.02
CA TYR A 223 0.13 -1.07 -8.60
C TYR A 223 0.18 -1.12 -10.13
N ALA A 224 -0.94 -1.43 -10.76
CA ALA A 224 -1.08 -1.34 -12.20
C ALA A 224 -1.29 0.13 -12.61
N PRO A 225 -0.31 0.78 -13.28
CA PRO A 225 -0.42 2.20 -13.65
C PRO A 225 -1.41 2.45 -14.79
N ASN A 226 -1.91 1.39 -15.43
CA ASN A 226 -2.84 1.44 -16.54
C ASN A 226 -4.01 0.49 -16.32
N HIS A 227 -5.19 0.91 -16.71
CA HIS A 227 -6.35 0.04 -16.84
C HIS A 227 -6.33 -0.63 -18.20
N TRP A 228 -6.39 -1.97 -18.22
CA TRP A 228 -6.55 -2.72 -19.45
C TRP A 228 -8.02 -3.07 -19.63
N ALA A 229 -8.60 -2.59 -20.71
CA ALA A 229 -9.98 -2.86 -21.05
C ALA A 229 -10.05 -3.60 -22.39
N ALA A 230 -10.88 -4.65 -22.43
CA ALA A 230 -11.30 -5.30 -23.66
C ALA A 230 -12.79 -5.05 -23.83
N TYR A 231 -13.17 -4.48 -24.95
CA TYR A 231 -14.58 -4.18 -25.25
C TYR A 231 -14.87 -4.33 -26.74
N TRP A 232 -16.15 -4.50 -27.04
CA TRP A 232 -16.58 -4.49 -28.42
C TRP A 232 -16.50 -3.08 -29.00
N ASP A 233 -15.89 -2.90 -30.18
CA ASP A 233 -15.78 -1.59 -30.84
C ASP A 233 -17.13 -1.08 -31.38
N MET A 234 -18.14 -1.18 -30.56
CA MET A 234 -19.47 -0.58 -30.74
C MET A 234 -19.72 0.51 -29.67
N PHE A 235 -18.72 0.80 -28.84
CA PHE A 235 -18.78 1.87 -27.87
C PHE A 235 -17.85 2.99 -28.28
N GLY A 236 -18.30 4.22 -28.08
CA GLY A 236 -17.49 5.43 -28.15
C GLY A 236 -17.17 5.93 -26.74
N HIS A 237 -16.08 6.67 -26.61
CA HIS A 237 -15.67 7.31 -25.38
C HIS A 237 -14.97 8.63 -25.68
N PRO A 238 -14.83 9.57 -24.73
CA PRO A 238 -14.06 10.78 -24.91
C PRO A 238 -12.60 10.47 -25.23
N GLU A 239 -11.96 11.32 -26.02
CA GLU A 239 -10.50 11.24 -26.26
C GLU A 239 -9.69 11.39 -24.98
N THR A 240 -10.15 12.27 -24.08
CA THR A 240 -9.56 12.44 -22.74
C THR A 240 -10.46 11.75 -21.72
N ILE A 241 -9.96 10.67 -21.15
CA ILE A 241 -10.64 9.96 -20.07
C ILE A 241 -10.35 10.69 -18.75
N PRO A 242 -11.32 10.76 -17.82
CA PRO A 242 -11.08 11.33 -16.49
C PRO A 242 -9.94 10.61 -15.76
N PRO A 243 -9.14 11.34 -14.94
CA PRO A 243 -8.12 10.69 -14.14
C PRO A 243 -8.74 9.68 -13.18
N PHE A 244 -8.04 8.57 -12.95
CA PHE A 244 -8.37 7.50 -11.98
C PHE A 244 -9.63 6.67 -12.30
N SER A 245 -10.26 6.84 -13.45
CA SER A 245 -11.45 6.05 -13.83
C SER A 245 -11.51 5.82 -15.33
N LEU A 246 -11.96 4.65 -15.77
CA LEU A 246 -12.32 4.41 -17.17
C LEU A 246 -13.64 5.10 -17.55
N GLY A 247 -14.49 5.40 -16.56
CA GLY A 247 -15.76 6.10 -16.74
C GLY A 247 -16.74 5.38 -17.66
N THR A 248 -16.68 4.05 -17.72
CA THR A 248 -17.47 3.23 -18.67
C THR A 248 -18.96 3.39 -18.51
N LEU A 249 -19.44 3.68 -17.29
CA LEU A 249 -20.88 3.89 -17.02
C LEU A 249 -21.30 5.36 -17.12
N ASP A 250 -20.34 6.28 -17.12
CA ASP A 250 -20.63 7.72 -17.03
C ASP A 250 -20.37 8.45 -18.33
N PHE A 251 -19.34 8.05 -19.09
CA PHE A 251 -18.83 8.80 -20.23
C PHE A 251 -18.78 8.01 -21.52
N TRP A 252 -19.03 6.71 -21.52
CA TRP A 252 -19.07 5.91 -22.73
C TRP A 252 -20.48 5.88 -23.30
N TRP A 253 -20.58 5.82 -24.63
CA TRP A 253 -21.86 5.75 -25.33
C TRP A 253 -21.88 4.61 -26.35
N PHE A 254 -23.07 4.12 -26.67
CA PHE A 254 -23.26 3.19 -27.76
C PHE A 254 -23.17 3.93 -29.10
N ASP A 255 -22.36 3.41 -30.02
CA ASP A 255 -22.14 3.97 -31.36
C ASP A 255 -22.79 3.03 -32.40
N GLN A 256 -23.92 3.47 -32.96
CA GLN A 256 -24.68 2.69 -33.89
C GLN A 256 -23.91 2.36 -35.17
N GLU A 257 -23.11 3.31 -35.72
CA GLU A 257 -22.32 3.08 -36.92
C GLU A 257 -21.25 2.01 -36.74
N LYS A 258 -20.59 2.03 -35.60
CA LYS A 258 -19.62 1.01 -35.23
C LYS A 258 -20.28 -0.35 -35.02
N ALA A 259 -21.43 -0.40 -34.37
CA ALA A 259 -22.20 -1.64 -34.18
C ALA A 259 -22.66 -2.25 -35.52
N ASP A 260 -23.11 -1.43 -36.46
CA ASP A 260 -23.52 -1.91 -37.79
C ASP A 260 -22.33 -2.45 -38.60
N LYS A 261 -21.14 -1.84 -38.48
CA LYS A 261 -19.91 -2.37 -39.08
C LYS A 261 -19.54 -3.75 -38.51
N LEU A 262 -19.64 -3.93 -37.19
CA LEU A 262 -19.37 -5.21 -36.55
C LEU A 262 -20.37 -6.29 -36.98
N LYS A 263 -21.67 -5.96 -37.13
CA LYS A 263 -22.69 -6.87 -37.66
C LYS A 263 -22.42 -7.27 -39.11
N ALA A 264 -22.05 -6.27 -39.94
CA ALA A 264 -21.71 -6.52 -41.33
C ALA A 264 -20.46 -7.41 -41.50
N ALA A 265 -19.55 -7.35 -40.55
CA ALA A 265 -18.35 -8.19 -40.45
C ALA A 265 -18.62 -9.59 -39.84
N GLY A 266 -19.84 -9.87 -39.37
CA GLY A 266 -20.19 -11.13 -38.72
C GLY A 266 -19.56 -11.31 -37.34
N ALA A 267 -19.20 -10.21 -36.66
CA ALA A 267 -18.59 -10.21 -35.35
C ALA A 267 -19.61 -10.06 -34.19
N LEU A 268 -20.87 -9.76 -34.52
CA LEU A 268 -22.03 -9.69 -33.63
C LEU A 268 -23.16 -10.55 -34.15
#